data_c460703e8add45ad81e6969172ebba54
#
_entry.id   c460703e8add45ad81e6969172ebba54
#
_cell.length_a   1.000
_cell.length_b   1.000
_cell.length_c   1.000
_cell.angle_alpha   90.00
_cell.angle_beta   90.00
_cell.angle_gamma   90.00
#
_symmetry.space_group_name_H-M   'P 1'
#
loop_
_entity.id
_entity.type
_entity.pdbx_description
1 polymer ?
#
loop_
_entity_poly.entity_id
_entity_poly.type
_entity_poly.pdbx_seq_one_letter_code
_entity_poly.pdbx_strand_id
1 'polypeptide(L)'
;MRRALSVLLLLFATATLAAPAAIEVERAWCATPPKGVTTGACYLALRNDGKTEDRLLGVEADAAQRVEMHVTKVADGIGRMRPLAEGVALPAESVVDFREKGYHLMLVDLRAPLAEGATVRGTLRFERAGPRPVLFHVERLHAP
;
A
#
# COMPACT_ATOMS: atom_id res chain seq x y z
N MET A 1 31.22 -60.73 -22.01
CA MET A 1 31.35 -59.30 -22.19
C MET A 1 29.99 -58.64 -21.91
N ARG A 2 29.83 -58.05 -20.71
CA ARG A 2 28.57 -57.38 -20.28
C ARG A 2 28.76 -55.89 -20.46
N ARG A 3 28.01 -55.28 -21.37
CA ARG A 3 27.98 -53.82 -21.58
C ARG A 3 26.98 -53.22 -20.61
N ALA A 4 27.50 -52.45 -19.62
CA ALA A 4 26.69 -51.62 -18.72
C ALA A 4 26.21 -50.40 -19.48
N LEU A 5 24.88 -50.22 -19.60
CA LEU A 5 24.26 -49.06 -20.18
C LEU A 5 23.99 -48.06 -19.06
N SER A 6 24.82 -46.99 -18.95
CA SER A 6 24.59 -45.91 -17.98
C SER A 6 23.52 -44.96 -18.50
N VAL A 7 22.35 -44.98 -17.88
CA VAL A 7 21.29 -44.01 -18.13
C VAL A 7 21.59 -42.74 -17.35
N LEU A 8 21.93 -41.67 -18.04
CA LEU A 8 22.15 -40.34 -17.50
C LEU A 8 20.76 -39.67 -17.34
N LEU A 9 20.30 -39.56 -16.08
CA LEU A 9 19.03 -38.90 -15.75
C LEU A 9 19.28 -37.37 -15.72
N LEU A 10 18.86 -36.65 -16.77
CA LEU A 10 18.85 -35.19 -16.78
C LEU A 10 17.71 -34.67 -15.93
N LEU A 11 18.02 -34.13 -14.74
CA LEU A 11 17.06 -33.33 -13.95
C LEU A 11 16.86 -31.97 -14.62
N PHE A 12 15.72 -31.78 -15.25
CA PHE A 12 15.27 -30.46 -15.66
C PHE A 12 14.77 -29.69 -14.44
N ALA A 13 15.56 -28.72 -13.96
CA ALA A 13 15.10 -27.74 -12.99
C ALA A 13 14.08 -26.83 -13.66
N THR A 14 12.80 -27.00 -13.38
CA THR A 14 11.75 -26.06 -13.79
C THR A 14 11.89 -24.80 -12.95
N ALA A 15 12.44 -23.74 -13.53
CA ALA A 15 12.39 -22.41 -12.93
C ALA A 15 10.90 -21.98 -12.86
N THR A 16 10.34 -21.99 -11.67
CA THR A 16 9.00 -21.43 -11.44
C THR A 16 9.13 -19.93 -11.60
N LEU A 17 8.69 -19.38 -12.73
CA LEU A 17 8.50 -17.93 -12.88
C LEU A 17 7.47 -17.52 -11.83
N ALA A 18 7.89 -16.73 -10.84
CA ALA A 18 6.97 -16.10 -9.90
C ALA A 18 5.96 -15.29 -10.73
N ALA A 19 4.66 -15.57 -10.53
CA ALA A 19 3.60 -14.79 -11.15
C ALA A 19 3.81 -13.30 -10.79
N PRO A 20 3.57 -12.35 -11.72
CA PRO A 20 3.70 -10.94 -11.42
C PRO A 20 2.83 -10.61 -10.21
N ALA A 21 3.36 -9.75 -9.34
CA ALA A 21 2.63 -9.35 -8.16
C ALA A 21 1.30 -8.72 -8.56
N ALA A 22 0.24 -9.28 -8.03
CA ALA A 22 -1.13 -8.99 -8.44
C ALA A 22 -1.67 -7.65 -7.89
N ILE A 23 -0.88 -6.93 -7.06
CA ILE A 23 -1.31 -5.65 -6.48
C ILE A 23 -0.83 -4.49 -7.34
N GLU A 24 -1.78 -3.66 -7.76
CA GLU A 24 -1.56 -2.41 -8.49
C GLU A 24 -2.00 -1.20 -7.64
N VAL A 25 -1.20 -0.13 -7.68
CA VAL A 25 -1.56 1.17 -7.09
C VAL A 25 -2.21 2.02 -8.18
N GLU A 26 -3.54 2.13 -8.15
CA GLU A 26 -4.28 2.93 -9.14
C GLU A 26 -4.15 4.42 -8.86
N ARG A 27 -4.13 4.79 -7.58
CA ARG A 27 -4.00 6.17 -7.13
C ARG A 27 -3.30 6.24 -5.77
N ALA A 28 -2.40 7.21 -5.63
CA ALA A 28 -1.75 7.54 -4.37
C ALA A 28 -1.60 9.06 -4.27
N TRP A 29 -2.18 9.67 -3.25
CA TRP A 29 -2.13 11.11 -3.07
C TRP A 29 -2.20 11.51 -1.60
N CYS A 30 -1.70 12.72 -1.29
CA CYS A 30 -1.77 13.33 0.03
C CYS A 30 -2.48 14.68 -0.05
N ALA A 31 -3.29 14.98 0.95
CA ALA A 31 -3.89 16.30 1.07
C ALA A 31 -2.84 17.31 1.57
N THR A 32 -2.82 18.50 0.96
CA THR A 32 -2.06 19.64 1.47
C THR A 32 -2.58 20.00 2.85
N PRO A 33 -1.78 19.91 3.94
CA PRO A 33 -2.25 20.25 5.27
C PRO A 33 -2.32 21.79 5.45
N PRO A 34 -3.12 22.27 6.41
CA PRO A 34 -3.09 23.66 6.81
C PRO A 34 -1.69 24.10 7.26
N LYS A 35 -1.38 25.39 7.11
CA LYS A 35 -0.08 25.94 7.53
C LYS A 35 0.19 25.71 9.03
N GLY A 36 1.38 25.20 9.34
CA GLY A 36 1.82 24.94 10.71
C GLY A 36 1.39 23.59 11.28
N VAL A 37 0.65 22.78 10.53
CA VAL A 37 0.29 21.41 10.91
C VAL A 37 1.45 20.46 10.59
N THR A 38 1.84 19.64 11.56
CA THR A 38 2.97 18.68 11.46
C THR A 38 2.51 17.26 11.09
N THR A 39 1.24 17.08 10.76
CA THR A 39 0.68 15.82 10.28
C THR A 39 0.11 15.99 8.88
N GLY A 40 0.08 14.88 8.11
CA GLY A 40 -0.51 14.85 6.78
C GLY A 40 -1.44 13.65 6.62
N ALA A 41 -2.43 13.77 5.76
CA ALA A 41 -3.32 12.67 5.40
C ALA A 41 -3.07 12.26 3.95
N CYS A 42 -2.85 10.96 3.74
CA CYS A 42 -2.69 10.38 2.40
C CYS A 42 -3.69 9.24 2.18
N TYR A 43 -3.97 9.00 0.92
CA TYR A 43 -4.98 8.05 0.47
C TYR A 43 -4.43 7.19 -0.65
N LEU A 44 -4.96 5.98 -0.75
CA LEU A 44 -4.63 4.98 -1.77
C LEU A 44 -5.90 4.45 -2.42
N ALA A 45 -5.79 4.08 -3.69
CA ALA A 45 -6.67 3.11 -4.32
C ALA A 45 -5.78 1.94 -4.78
N LEU A 46 -6.06 0.75 -4.26
CA LEU A 46 -5.29 -0.46 -4.49
C LEU A 46 -6.16 -1.50 -5.17
N ARG A 47 -5.69 -2.06 -6.27
CA ARG A 47 -6.33 -3.18 -6.96
C ARG A 47 -5.55 -4.45 -6.71
N ASN A 48 -6.26 -5.52 -6.39
CA ASN A 48 -5.74 -6.88 -6.35
C ASN A 48 -6.31 -7.67 -7.53
N ASP A 49 -5.52 -7.83 -8.59
CA ASP A 49 -5.89 -8.63 -9.76
C ASP A 49 -5.63 -10.14 -9.56
N GLY A 50 -5.09 -10.51 -8.41
CA GLY A 50 -4.83 -11.90 -8.06
C GLY A 50 -6.07 -12.64 -7.60
N LYS A 51 -6.00 -13.96 -7.66
CA LYS A 51 -7.05 -14.87 -7.15
C LYS A 51 -6.93 -15.16 -5.66
N THR A 52 -5.98 -14.53 -4.98
CA THR A 52 -5.71 -14.70 -3.56
C THR A 52 -5.76 -13.34 -2.87
N GLU A 53 -6.38 -13.29 -1.71
CA GLU A 53 -6.37 -12.13 -0.83
C GLU A 53 -4.93 -11.75 -0.45
N ASP A 54 -4.65 -10.45 -0.35
CA ASP A 54 -3.44 -9.91 0.24
C ASP A 54 -3.82 -8.91 1.36
N ARG A 55 -2.84 -8.37 2.05
CA ARG A 55 -3.04 -7.40 3.13
C ARG A 55 -1.94 -6.34 3.11
N LEU A 56 -2.32 -5.07 3.15
CA LEU A 56 -1.38 -3.99 3.40
C LEU A 56 -1.10 -3.94 4.91
N LEU A 57 0.13 -4.28 5.30
CA LEU A 57 0.55 -4.36 6.70
C LEU A 57 1.08 -3.04 7.23
N GLY A 58 1.63 -2.19 6.37
CA GLY A 58 2.24 -0.93 6.77
C GLY A 58 2.69 -0.08 5.59
N VAL A 59 2.98 1.17 5.89
CA VAL A 59 3.47 2.14 4.93
C VAL A 59 4.61 2.95 5.56
N GLU A 60 5.65 3.20 4.79
CA GLU A 60 6.71 4.15 5.11
C GLU A 60 6.68 5.30 4.12
N ALA A 61 7.05 6.50 4.56
CA ALA A 61 7.15 7.67 3.71
C ALA A 61 8.36 8.53 4.11
N ASP A 62 9.10 9.03 3.13
CA ASP A 62 10.31 9.84 3.36
C ASP A 62 10.00 11.20 3.98
N ALA A 63 8.77 11.72 3.78
CA ALA A 63 8.32 13.01 4.27
C ALA A 63 7.96 13.04 5.78
N ALA A 64 7.90 11.88 6.46
CA ALA A 64 7.46 11.82 7.86
C ALA A 64 8.36 10.91 8.70
N GLN A 65 8.28 11.03 10.02
CA GLN A 65 8.96 10.11 10.93
C GLN A 65 8.32 8.72 10.93
N ARG A 66 6.98 8.68 10.90
CA ARG A 66 6.20 7.44 10.80
C ARG A 66 4.89 7.65 10.06
N VAL A 67 4.33 6.55 9.60
CA VAL A 67 3.00 6.51 8.96
C VAL A 67 2.12 5.55 9.74
N GLU A 68 0.94 6.00 10.09
CA GLU A 68 -0.08 5.22 10.78
C GLU A 68 -1.28 4.99 9.84
N MET A 69 -1.82 3.78 9.84
CA MET A 69 -3.06 3.49 9.10
C MET A 69 -4.25 3.62 10.03
N HIS A 70 -5.23 4.41 9.63
CA HIS A 70 -6.44 4.67 10.41
C HIS A 70 -7.72 4.44 9.62
N VAL A 71 -8.81 4.19 10.34
CA VAL A 71 -10.17 4.26 9.84
C VAL A 71 -10.94 5.34 10.61
N THR A 72 -11.68 6.17 9.87
CA THR A 72 -12.67 7.08 10.45
C THR A 72 -14.05 6.48 10.24
N LYS A 73 -14.77 6.24 11.35
CA LYS A 73 -16.16 5.82 11.35
C LYS A 73 -17.03 6.95 11.87
N VAL A 74 -18.09 7.27 11.14
CA VAL A 74 -19.07 8.26 11.56
C VAL A 74 -20.27 7.54 12.14
N ALA A 75 -20.61 7.83 13.41
CA ALA A 75 -21.80 7.37 14.08
C ALA A 75 -22.44 8.56 14.81
N ASP A 76 -23.73 8.74 14.67
CA ASP A 76 -24.50 9.86 15.27
C ASP A 76 -23.91 11.25 14.93
N GLY A 77 -23.40 11.42 13.71
CA GLY A 77 -22.77 12.65 13.24
C GLY A 77 -21.36 12.91 13.81
N ILE A 78 -20.82 12.00 14.62
CA ILE A 78 -19.50 12.12 15.22
C ILE A 78 -18.50 11.20 14.50
N GLY A 79 -17.47 11.77 13.90
CA GLY A 79 -16.34 11.05 13.33
C GLY A 79 -15.40 10.55 14.41
N ARG A 80 -15.12 9.25 14.44
CA ARG A 80 -14.15 8.62 15.35
C ARG A 80 -13.06 7.93 14.56
N MET A 81 -11.83 8.33 14.78
CA MET A 81 -10.63 7.74 14.20
C MET A 81 -10.11 6.62 15.08
N ARG A 82 -9.74 5.48 14.47
CA ARG A 82 -9.13 4.33 15.15
C ARG A 82 -7.99 3.78 14.32
N PRO A 83 -6.91 3.30 14.94
CA PRO A 83 -5.82 2.65 14.24
C PRO A 83 -6.29 1.32 13.62
N LEU A 84 -5.73 0.99 12.45
CA LEU A 84 -5.88 -0.29 11.75
C LEU A 84 -4.65 -1.16 12.05
N ALA A 85 -4.55 -1.67 13.28
CA ALA A 85 -3.40 -2.44 13.73
C ALA A 85 -3.17 -3.73 12.92
N GLU A 86 -4.27 -4.33 12.44
CA GLU A 86 -4.22 -5.56 11.61
C GLU A 86 -3.97 -5.28 10.12
N GLY A 87 -3.75 -4.02 9.75
CA GLY A 87 -3.61 -3.62 8.35
C GLY A 87 -4.94 -3.57 7.60
N VAL A 88 -4.84 -3.48 6.28
CA VAL A 88 -6.00 -3.37 5.37
C VAL A 88 -6.06 -4.59 4.47
N ALA A 89 -7.15 -5.37 4.55
CA ALA A 89 -7.40 -6.51 3.68
C ALA A 89 -7.66 -6.06 2.23
N LEU A 90 -7.06 -6.77 1.28
CA LEU A 90 -7.24 -6.60 -0.16
C LEU A 90 -7.78 -7.90 -0.73
N PRO A 91 -9.12 -8.08 -0.76
CA PRO A 91 -9.72 -9.29 -1.30
C PRO A 91 -9.26 -9.57 -2.74
N ALA A 92 -9.29 -10.84 -3.13
CA ALA A 92 -9.00 -11.23 -4.51
C ALA A 92 -9.93 -10.52 -5.50
N GLU A 93 -9.41 -10.19 -6.68
CA GLU A 93 -10.17 -9.60 -7.80
C GLU A 93 -11.00 -8.37 -7.39
N SER A 94 -10.42 -7.48 -6.54
CA SER A 94 -11.13 -6.32 -5.99
C SER A 94 -10.28 -5.05 -5.98
N VAL A 95 -10.99 -3.91 -5.85
CA VAL A 95 -10.38 -2.60 -5.61
C VAL A 95 -10.75 -2.14 -4.20
N VAL A 96 -9.78 -1.64 -3.47
CA VAL A 96 -9.97 -1.01 -2.16
C VAL A 96 -9.55 0.46 -2.28
N ASP A 97 -10.54 1.35 -2.37
CA ASP A 97 -10.32 2.80 -2.28
C ASP A 97 -10.40 3.21 -0.80
N PHE A 98 -9.30 3.78 -0.29
CA PHE A 98 -9.18 4.17 1.12
C PHE A 98 -10.19 5.24 1.48
N ARG A 99 -10.40 6.22 0.60
CA ARG A 99 -11.32 7.32 0.89
C ARG A 99 -12.75 6.84 1.01
N GLU A 100 -13.19 5.96 0.11
CA GLU A 100 -14.54 5.37 0.16
C GLU A 100 -14.76 4.51 1.41
N LYS A 101 -13.71 3.82 1.87
CA LYS A 101 -13.77 2.98 3.07
C LYS A 101 -13.56 3.73 4.39
N GLY A 102 -13.31 5.04 4.31
CA GLY A 102 -12.95 5.85 5.48
C GLY A 102 -11.54 5.58 6.01
N TYR A 103 -10.69 4.91 5.23
CA TYR A 103 -9.30 4.67 5.57
C TYR A 103 -8.42 5.86 5.17
N HIS A 104 -7.35 6.07 5.89
CA HIS A 104 -6.31 7.01 5.52
C HIS A 104 -4.96 6.62 6.14
N LEU A 105 -3.92 7.13 5.52
CA LEU A 105 -2.56 7.07 6.02
C LEU A 105 -2.29 8.41 6.73
N MET A 106 -1.95 8.36 7.99
CA MET A 106 -1.57 9.54 8.74
C MET A 106 -0.05 9.63 8.81
N LEU A 107 0.51 10.62 8.13
CA LEU A 107 1.91 10.97 8.21
C LEU A 107 2.12 11.78 9.50
N VAL A 108 2.96 11.26 10.39
CA VAL A 108 3.19 11.86 11.71
C VAL A 108 4.60 12.42 11.77
N ASP A 109 4.73 13.60 12.36
CA ASP A 109 5.98 14.34 12.45
C ASP A 109 6.61 14.59 11.08
N LEU A 110 5.91 15.39 10.27
CA LEU A 110 6.39 15.80 8.95
C LEU A 110 7.75 16.48 9.05
N ARG A 111 8.69 16.05 8.21
CA ARG A 111 10.06 16.61 8.14
C ARG A 111 10.09 17.98 7.46
N ALA A 112 9.12 18.24 6.59
CA ALA A 112 8.90 19.52 5.90
C ALA A 112 7.41 19.64 5.53
N PRO A 113 6.90 20.87 5.30
CA PRO A 113 5.53 21.07 4.85
C PRO A 113 5.26 20.33 3.54
N LEU A 114 4.11 19.67 3.43
CA LEU A 114 3.64 19.08 2.18
C LEU A 114 3.08 20.19 1.29
N ALA A 115 3.86 20.62 0.31
CA ALA A 115 3.43 21.63 -0.64
C ALA A 115 2.59 21.01 -1.77
N GLU A 116 1.55 21.71 -2.21
CA GLU A 116 0.76 21.32 -3.39
C GLU A 116 1.67 21.14 -4.61
N GLY A 117 1.47 20.07 -5.38
CA GLY A 117 2.29 19.71 -6.53
C GLY A 117 3.57 18.94 -6.20
N ALA A 118 3.95 18.85 -4.92
CA ALA A 118 5.09 18.03 -4.52
C ALA A 118 4.76 16.52 -4.62
N THR A 119 5.80 15.69 -4.52
CA THR A 119 5.67 14.24 -4.43
C THR A 119 6.34 13.72 -3.16
N VAL A 120 5.73 12.71 -2.56
CA VAL A 120 6.25 11.98 -1.40
C VAL A 120 6.54 10.55 -1.83
N ARG A 121 7.78 10.10 -1.62
CA ARG A 121 8.15 8.71 -1.87
C ARG A 121 7.82 7.88 -0.66
N GLY A 122 7.29 6.69 -0.90
CA GLY A 122 6.99 5.74 0.15
C GLY A 122 7.20 4.30 -0.28
N THR A 123 7.01 3.40 0.68
CA THR A 123 7.01 1.97 0.49
C THR A 123 5.78 1.38 1.14
N LEU A 124 4.98 0.66 0.36
CA LEU A 124 3.86 -0.14 0.84
C LEU A 124 4.38 -1.54 1.18
N ARG A 125 4.03 -2.06 2.36
CA ARG A 125 4.40 -3.40 2.79
C ARG A 125 3.18 -4.31 2.76
N PHE A 126 3.18 -5.25 1.83
CA PHE A 126 2.13 -6.25 1.71
C PHE A 126 2.55 -7.58 2.34
N GLU A 127 1.58 -8.34 2.81
CA GLU A 127 1.80 -9.65 3.44
C GLU A 127 2.36 -10.67 2.44
N ARG A 128 1.80 -10.71 1.22
CA ARG A 128 2.20 -11.64 0.16
C ARG A 128 3.01 -10.99 -0.95
N ALA A 129 2.55 -9.84 -1.47
CA ALA A 129 3.23 -9.13 -2.55
C ALA A 129 4.57 -8.50 -2.11
N GLY A 130 4.83 -8.42 -0.78
CA GLY A 130 6.04 -7.84 -0.24
C GLY A 130 6.11 -6.31 -0.38
N PRO A 131 7.30 -5.71 -0.28
CA PRO A 131 7.46 -4.27 -0.37
C PRO A 131 7.28 -3.77 -1.80
N ARG A 132 6.55 -2.65 -1.95
CA ARG A 132 6.29 -1.96 -3.21
C ARG A 132 6.57 -0.46 -3.07
N PRO A 133 7.35 0.14 -3.97
CA PRO A 133 7.53 1.59 -3.98
C PRO A 133 6.22 2.26 -4.40
N VAL A 134 5.98 3.45 -3.86
CA VAL A 134 4.84 4.29 -4.21
C VAL A 134 5.25 5.75 -4.26
N LEU A 135 4.63 6.53 -5.15
CA LEU A 135 4.74 7.98 -5.21
C LEU A 135 3.36 8.57 -4.91
N PHE A 136 3.28 9.35 -3.84
CA PHE A 136 2.08 10.13 -3.52
C PHE A 136 2.22 11.53 -4.13
N HIS A 137 1.20 11.97 -4.84
CA HIS A 137 1.09 13.34 -5.31
C HIS A 137 0.41 14.21 -4.25
N VAL A 138 1.00 15.37 -3.92
CA VAL A 138 0.38 16.28 -2.96
C VAL A 138 -0.62 17.17 -3.69
N GLU A 139 -1.88 17.05 -3.33
CA GLU A 139 -3.00 17.74 -3.95
C GLU A 139 -3.77 18.57 -2.92
N ARG A 140 -4.46 19.62 -3.38
CA ARG A 140 -5.41 20.33 -2.53
C ARG A 140 -6.59 19.42 -2.22
N LEU A 141 -6.98 19.36 -0.95
CA LEU A 141 -8.19 18.64 -0.56
C LEU A 141 -9.40 19.36 -1.18
N HIS A 142 -10.00 18.77 -2.20
CA HIS A 142 -11.27 19.23 -2.71
C HIS A 142 -12.37 18.63 -1.80
N ALA A 143 -13.23 19.51 -1.29
CA ALA A 143 -14.45 19.07 -0.64
C ALA A 143 -15.30 18.26 -1.64
N PRO A 144 -16.01 17.22 -1.18
CA PRO A 144 -16.91 16.43 -2.02
C PRO A 144 -18.04 17.30 -2.56
#